data_28689c6a0659c47ff800cfe659fc1265
#
_entry.id   28689c6a0659c47ff800cfe659fc1265
#
_cell.length_a   1.000
_cell.length_b   1.000
_cell.length_c   1.000
_cell.angle_alpha   90.00
_cell.angle_beta   90.00
_cell.angle_gamma   90.00
#
_symmetry.space_group_name_H-M   'P 1'
#
loop_
_entity.id
_entity.type
_entity.pdbx_description
1 polymer ?
#
loop_
_entity_poly.entity_id
_entity_poly.type
_entity_poly.pdbx_seq_one_letter_code
_entity_poly.pdbx_strand_id
1 'polypeptide(L)'
;MVLAVIFATSCGNDGGQTKRSKTQMDSLLDNVLDGHNIGMSKMFKLTKAEQTTKRLLDSIAKLPEKSREAAEPLKVKLDSLKSDLSYAEFAMNKWMDEFNVDSAIDNAKERIKYLEEERLKVTKVKEAILSSLQKADSLLKVKI
;
A
#
# COMPACT_ATOMS: atom_id res chain seq x y z
N MET A 1 46.34 31.97 55.61
CA MET A 1 44.97 31.44 55.64
C MET A 1 44.52 31.35 54.20
N VAL A 2 44.64 30.15 53.61
CA VAL A 2 44.33 29.91 52.18
C VAL A 2 43.04 29.10 52.11
N LEU A 3 41.99 29.72 51.56
CA LEU A 3 40.69 29.10 51.40
C LEU A 3 40.64 28.32 50.11
N ALA A 4 40.59 26.98 50.18
CA ALA A 4 40.44 26.10 49.03
C ALA A 4 38.97 25.99 48.69
N VAL A 5 38.59 26.47 47.49
CA VAL A 5 37.24 26.31 46.92
C VAL A 5 37.25 25.03 46.10
N ILE A 6 36.51 24.03 46.56
CA ILE A 6 36.29 22.76 45.82
C ILE A 6 35.10 22.96 44.86
N PHE A 7 35.38 22.99 43.56
CA PHE A 7 34.34 22.90 42.52
C PHE A 7 33.94 21.43 42.31
N ALA A 8 32.78 21.08 42.79
CA ALA A 8 32.12 19.82 42.43
C ALA A 8 31.57 19.93 41.02
N THR A 9 32.22 19.30 40.05
CA THR A 9 31.67 19.09 38.70
C THR A 9 30.64 17.97 38.76
N SER A 10 29.36 18.35 38.80
CA SER A 10 28.24 17.43 38.60
C SER A 10 28.22 17.00 37.13
N CYS A 11 28.66 15.78 36.84
CA CYS A 11 28.37 15.13 35.56
C CYS A 11 26.88 14.78 35.52
N GLY A 12 26.07 15.68 34.95
CA GLY A 12 24.72 15.35 34.54
C GLY A 12 24.77 14.33 33.38
N ASN A 13 24.37 13.10 33.70
CA ASN A 13 24.17 12.07 32.69
C ASN A 13 22.87 12.41 31.93
N ASP A 14 22.97 13.33 30.95
CA ASP A 14 21.91 13.58 29.98
C ASP A 14 21.87 12.38 29.04
N GLY A 15 20.96 11.46 29.35
CA GLY A 15 20.50 10.40 28.46
C GLY A 15 19.77 10.98 27.26
N GLY A 16 20.43 11.85 26.50
CA GLY A 16 19.97 12.31 25.22
C GLY A 16 19.93 11.13 24.26
N GLN A 17 18.74 10.57 24.03
CA GLN A 17 18.49 9.77 22.83
C GLN A 17 18.79 10.67 21.64
N THR A 18 20.02 10.60 21.13
CA THR A 18 20.37 11.14 19.83
C THR A 18 19.47 10.45 18.82
N LYS A 19 18.43 11.15 18.36
CA LYS A 19 17.64 10.73 17.17
C LYS A 19 18.67 10.50 16.06
N ARG A 20 19.00 9.23 15.82
CA ARG A 20 19.89 8.84 14.75
C ARG A 20 19.29 9.43 13.47
N SER A 21 20.01 10.30 12.79
CA SER A 21 19.58 10.82 11.49
C SER A 21 19.31 9.62 10.58
N LYS A 22 18.07 9.52 10.04
CA LYS A 22 17.74 8.45 9.10
C LYS A 22 18.67 8.51 7.91
N THR A 23 19.24 7.38 7.54
CA THR A 23 20.02 7.28 6.31
C THR A 23 19.09 7.34 5.10
N GLN A 24 19.63 7.59 3.90
CA GLN A 24 18.87 7.52 2.66
C GLN A 24 18.22 6.15 2.47
N MET A 25 18.94 5.09 2.80
CA MET A 25 18.44 3.70 2.71
C MET A 25 17.26 3.46 3.67
N ASP A 26 17.36 3.92 4.92
CA ASP A 26 16.27 3.79 5.89
C ASP A 26 15.01 4.53 5.40
N SER A 27 15.19 5.73 4.84
CA SER A 27 14.08 6.53 4.30
C SER A 27 13.43 5.87 3.07
N LEU A 28 14.22 5.26 2.21
CA LEU A 28 13.70 4.52 1.05
C LEU A 28 12.95 3.26 1.48
N LEU A 29 13.50 2.49 2.41
CA LEU A 29 12.83 1.30 2.95
C LEU A 29 11.51 1.68 3.64
N ASP A 30 11.51 2.73 4.47
CA ASP A 30 10.26 3.22 5.08
C ASP A 30 9.21 3.57 4.01
N ASN A 31 9.60 4.28 2.94
CA ASN A 31 8.68 4.61 1.85
C ASN A 31 8.12 3.38 1.12
N VAL A 32 8.92 2.33 0.95
CA VAL A 32 8.48 1.04 0.39
C VAL A 32 7.44 0.40 1.31
N LEU A 33 7.76 0.30 2.61
CA LEU A 33 6.89 -0.30 3.61
C LEU A 33 5.60 0.51 3.81
N ASP A 34 5.65 1.84 3.78
CA ASP A 34 4.47 2.71 3.84
C ASP A 34 3.54 2.49 2.64
N GLY A 35 4.10 2.39 1.43
CA GLY A 35 3.33 2.05 0.23
C GLY A 35 2.58 0.73 0.37
N HIS A 36 3.29 -0.32 0.83
CA HIS A 36 2.72 -1.62 1.14
C HIS A 36 1.62 -1.53 2.20
N ASN A 37 1.90 -0.91 3.34
CA ASN A 37 0.98 -0.84 4.48
C ASN A 37 -0.32 -0.10 4.12
N ILE A 38 -0.23 0.98 3.32
CA ILE A 38 -1.40 1.69 2.81
C ILE A 38 -2.23 0.75 1.92
N GLY A 39 -1.60 0.02 1.00
CA GLY A 39 -2.28 -0.93 0.13
C GLY A 39 -2.94 -2.06 0.92
N MET A 40 -2.20 -2.71 1.83
CA MET A 40 -2.69 -3.80 2.68
C MET A 40 -3.88 -3.38 3.55
N SER A 41 -3.87 -2.15 4.07
CA SER A 41 -5.01 -1.63 4.86
C SER A 41 -6.33 -1.58 4.06
N LYS A 42 -6.27 -1.68 2.73
CA LYS A 42 -7.42 -1.62 1.82
C LYS A 42 -7.84 -2.99 1.27
N MET A 43 -7.04 -4.04 1.44
CA MET A 43 -7.29 -5.35 0.83
C MET A 43 -8.65 -5.94 1.23
N PHE A 44 -9.06 -5.80 2.49
CA PHE A 44 -10.40 -6.25 2.90
C PHE A 44 -11.53 -5.56 2.12
N LYS A 45 -11.41 -4.25 1.91
CA LYS A 45 -12.40 -3.47 1.13
C LYS A 45 -12.39 -3.89 -0.34
N LEU A 46 -11.21 -4.16 -0.89
CA LEU A 46 -11.02 -4.63 -2.26
C LEU A 46 -11.73 -5.96 -2.48
N THR A 47 -11.49 -6.96 -1.63
CA THR A 47 -12.16 -8.26 -1.68
C THR A 47 -13.68 -8.14 -1.56
N LYS A 48 -14.16 -7.27 -0.66
CA LYS A 48 -15.60 -7.01 -0.51
C LYS A 48 -16.23 -6.37 -1.76
N ALA A 49 -15.51 -5.42 -2.39
CA ALA A 49 -15.94 -4.79 -3.64
C ALA A 49 -16.00 -5.81 -4.78
N GLU A 50 -15.02 -6.69 -4.89
CA GLU A 50 -14.98 -7.76 -5.89
C GLU A 50 -16.15 -8.73 -5.73
N GLN A 51 -16.42 -9.21 -4.51
CA GLN A 51 -17.56 -10.08 -4.22
C GLN A 51 -18.89 -9.40 -4.55
N THR A 52 -19.03 -8.11 -4.27
CA THR A 52 -20.24 -7.35 -4.58
C THR A 52 -20.42 -7.19 -6.09
N THR A 53 -19.34 -6.87 -6.81
CA THR A 53 -19.35 -6.77 -8.28
C THR A 53 -19.75 -8.09 -8.92
N LYS A 54 -19.17 -9.21 -8.45
CA LYS A 54 -19.52 -10.55 -8.93
C LYS A 54 -21.01 -10.87 -8.71
N ARG A 55 -21.53 -10.60 -7.50
CA ARG A 55 -22.97 -10.82 -7.22
C ARG A 55 -23.89 -10.02 -8.14
N LEU A 56 -23.53 -8.78 -8.47
CA LEU A 56 -24.30 -7.96 -9.42
C LEU A 56 -24.25 -8.53 -10.84
N LEU A 57 -23.09 -8.96 -11.31
CA LEU A 57 -22.93 -9.63 -12.60
C LEU A 57 -23.78 -10.92 -12.68
N ASP A 58 -23.73 -11.75 -11.63
CA ASP A 58 -24.52 -12.98 -11.52
C ASP A 58 -26.05 -12.67 -11.51
N SER A 59 -26.44 -11.55 -10.90
CA SER A 59 -27.83 -11.10 -10.88
C SER A 59 -28.29 -10.65 -12.27
N ILE A 60 -27.46 -9.88 -13.00
CA ILE A 60 -27.74 -9.46 -14.38
C ILE A 60 -27.87 -10.67 -15.30
N ALA A 61 -27.01 -11.67 -15.15
CA ALA A 61 -27.05 -12.88 -15.97
C ALA A 61 -28.34 -13.68 -15.84
N LYS A 62 -29.04 -13.55 -14.70
CA LYS A 62 -30.32 -14.23 -14.41
C LYS A 62 -31.56 -13.45 -14.88
N LEU A 63 -31.38 -12.22 -15.39
CA LEU A 63 -32.51 -11.42 -15.88
C LEU A 63 -33.10 -12.01 -17.15
N PRO A 64 -34.43 -11.80 -17.41
CA PRO A 64 -35.02 -12.04 -18.71
C PRO A 64 -34.28 -11.27 -19.81
N GLU A 65 -34.27 -11.81 -21.03
CA GLU A 65 -33.50 -11.32 -22.17
C GLU A 65 -33.60 -9.80 -22.37
N LYS A 66 -34.82 -9.27 -22.49
CA LYS A 66 -35.06 -7.84 -22.68
C LYS A 66 -34.47 -6.96 -21.56
N SER A 67 -34.55 -7.43 -20.31
CA SER A 67 -33.97 -6.71 -19.14
C SER A 67 -32.47 -6.82 -19.12
N ARG A 68 -31.89 -7.95 -19.55
CA ARG A 68 -30.45 -8.16 -19.65
C ARG A 68 -29.84 -7.28 -20.74
N GLU A 69 -30.49 -7.14 -21.90
CA GLU A 69 -30.08 -6.20 -22.94
C GLU A 69 -30.05 -4.76 -22.43
N ALA A 70 -31.10 -4.33 -21.69
CA ALA A 70 -31.13 -3.01 -21.09
C ALA A 70 -30.05 -2.80 -20.03
N ALA A 71 -29.58 -3.86 -19.37
CA ALA A 71 -28.50 -3.83 -18.36
C ALA A 71 -27.07 -3.95 -18.94
N GLU A 72 -26.91 -4.18 -20.26
CA GLU A 72 -25.62 -4.40 -20.90
C GLU A 72 -24.63 -3.25 -20.64
N PRO A 73 -25.00 -1.95 -20.69
CA PRO A 73 -24.07 -0.87 -20.35
C PRO A 73 -23.54 -0.93 -18.90
N LEU A 74 -24.36 -1.38 -17.96
CA LEU A 74 -23.96 -1.59 -16.57
C LEU A 74 -23.05 -2.81 -16.46
N LYS A 75 -23.40 -3.90 -17.12
CA LYS A 75 -22.61 -5.13 -17.15
C LYS A 75 -21.17 -4.87 -17.63
N VAL A 76 -21.00 -4.14 -18.73
CA VAL A 76 -19.66 -3.78 -19.25
C VAL A 76 -18.83 -3.01 -18.20
N LYS A 77 -19.44 -2.07 -17.48
CA LYS A 77 -18.77 -1.32 -16.41
C LYS A 77 -18.39 -2.22 -15.23
N LEU A 78 -19.26 -3.16 -14.85
CA LEU A 78 -18.99 -4.12 -13.78
C LEU A 78 -17.91 -5.13 -14.16
N ASP A 79 -17.86 -5.59 -15.41
CA ASP A 79 -16.80 -6.47 -15.92
C ASP A 79 -15.44 -5.76 -15.89
N SER A 80 -15.39 -4.50 -16.31
CA SER A 80 -14.16 -3.67 -16.20
C SER A 80 -13.74 -3.47 -14.74
N LEU A 81 -14.70 -3.15 -13.86
CA LEU A 81 -14.40 -3.00 -12.42
C LEU A 81 -13.88 -4.29 -11.81
N LYS A 82 -14.49 -5.43 -12.13
CA LYS A 82 -14.02 -6.75 -11.65
C LYS A 82 -12.57 -7.00 -12.08
N SER A 83 -12.23 -6.72 -13.33
CA SER A 83 -10.86 -6.87 -13.84
C SER A 83 -9.86 -5.98 -13.07
N ASP A 84 -10.21 -4.71 -12.83
CA ASP A 84 -9.37 -3.77 -12.09
C ASP A 84 -9.13 -4.22 -10.63
N LEU A 85 -10.19 -4.70 -9.94
CA LEU A 85 -10.10 -5.19 -8.57
C LEU A 85 -9.24 -6.46 -8.48
N SER A 86 -9.48 -7.44 -9.36
CA SER A 86 -8.69 -8.67 -9.42
C SER A 86 -7.22 -8.40 -9.75
N TYR A 87 -6.96 -7.45 -10.66
CA TYR A 87 -5.58 -7.04 -10.97
C TYR A 87 -4.89 -6.40 -9.77
N ALA A 88 -5.58 -5.54 -9.03
CA ALA A 88 -5.02 -4.87 -7.86
C ALA A 88 -4.65 -5.85 -6.75
N GLU A 89 -5.49 -6.87 -6.50
CA GLU A 89 -5.20 -7.96 -5.56
C GLU A 89 -4.00 -8.79 -6.02
N PHE A 90 -4.01 -9.22 -7.27
CA PHE A 90 -2.90 -9.97 -7.86
C PHE A 90 -1.57 -9.19 -7.78
N ALA A 91 -1.59 -7.90 -8.10
CA ALA A 91 -0.39 -7.07 -8.11
C ALA A 91 0.22 -6.92 -6.71
N MET A 92 -0.61 -6.80 -5.66
CA MET A 92 -0.12 -6.75 -4.27
C MET A 92 0.49 -8.09 -3.85
N ASN A 93 -0.20 -9.20 -4.10
CA ASN A 93 0.30 -10.53 -3.75
C ASN A 93 1.62 -10.83 -4.49
N LYS A 94 1.68 -10.55 -5.78
CA LYS A 94 2.88 -10.72 -6.59
C LYS A 94 4.04 -9.87 -6.06
N TRP A 95 3.78 -8.60 -5.73
CA TRP A 95 4.83 -7.73 -5.20
C TRP A 95 5.37 -8.25 -3.85
N MET A 96 4.50 -8.73 -2.95
CA MET A 96 4.92 -9.31 -1.67
C MET A 96 5.75 -10.57 -1.85
N ASP A 97 5.43 -11.41 -2.83
CA ASP A 97 6.19 -12.64 -3.13
C ASP A 97 7.58 -12.33 -3.70
N GLU A 98 7.74 -11.20 -4.41
CA GLU A 98 8.98 -10.81 -5.07
C GLU A 98 9.87 -9.89 -4.23
N PHE A 99 9.30 -9.15 -3.26
CA PHE A 99 10.04 -8.20 -2.44
C PHE A 99 10.95 -8.92 -1.44
N ASN A 100 12.25 -8.61 -1.50
CA ASN A 100 13.24 -9.13 -0.57
C ASN A 100 13.84 -7.99 0.25
N VAL A 101 13.47 -7.92 1.54
CA VAL A 101 13.92 -6.87 2.46
C VAL A 101 15.44 -6.83 2.64
N ASP A 102 16.14 -7.96 2.43
CA ASP A 102 17.60 -8.07 2.61
C ASP A 102 18.38 -8.01 1.28
N SER A 103 17.69 -7.75 0.17
CA SER A 103 18.35 -7.65 -1.14
C SER A 103 19.45 -6.59 -1.13
N ALA A 104 20.65 -6.96 -1.59
CA ALA A 104 21.83 -6.11 -1.72
C ALA A 104 22.27 -5.42 -0.40
N ILE A 105 22.04 -6.05 0.77
CA ILE A 105 22.29 -5.45 2.09
C ILE A 105 23.76 -5.05 2.30
N ASP A 106 24.70 -5.79 1.71
CA ASP A 106 26.14 -5.57 1.84
C ASP A 106 26.71 -4.55 0.82
N ASN A 107 25.88 -4.02 -0.08
CA ASN A 107 26.28 -3.05 -1.09
C ASN A 107 25.34 -1.85 -1.11
N ALA A 108 25.77 -0.75 -0.49
CA ALA A 108 24.97 0.45 -0.33
C ALA A 108 24.42 1.01 -1.65
N LYS A 109 25.22 1.01 -2.72
CA LYS A 109 24.80 1.55 -4.03
C LYS A 109 23.71 0.68 -4.68
N GLU A 110 23.91 -0.63 -4.69
CA GLU A 110 22.93 -1.57 -5.22
C GLU A 110 21.66 -1.61 -4.36
N ARG A 111 21.81 -1.48 -3.04
CA ARG A 111 20.69 -1.38 -2.10
C ARG A 111 19.80 -0.17 -2.36
N ILE A 112 20.39 1.00 -2.56
CA ILE A 112 19.65 2.22 -2.89
C ILE A 112 18.89 2.02 -4.19
N LYS A 113 19.54 1.53 -5.25
CA LYS A 113 18.92 1.26 -6.54
C LYS A 113 17.74 0.30 -6.41
N TYR A 114 17.93 -0.83 -5.72
CA TYR A 114 16.88 -1.81 -5.47
C TYR A 114 15.67 -1.18 -4.76
N LEU A 115 15.90 -0.44 -3.67
CA LEU A 115 14.82 0.20 -2.91
C LEU A 115 14.11 1.30 -3.71
N GLU A 116 14.78 2.03 -4.58
CA GLU A 116 14.15 2.98 -5.50
C GLU A 116 13.22 2.27 -6.50
N GLU A 117 13.66 1.16 -7.06
CA GLU A 117 12.84 0.34 -7.96
C GLU A 117 11.62 -0.24 -7.24
N GLU A 118 11.81 -0.79 -6.05
CA GLU A 118 10.72 -1.36 -5.23
C GLU A 118 9.72 -0.28 -4.78
N ARG A 119 10.17 0.91 -4.43
CA ARG A 119 9.30 2.06 -4.14
C ARG A 119 8.40 2.39 -5.33
N LEU A 120 8.94 2.39 -6.54
CA LEU A 120 8.14 2.64 -7.75
C LEU A 120 7.12 1.54 -8.00
N LYS A 121 7.50 0.26 -7.80
CA LYS A 121 6.60 -0.89 -7.96
C LYS A 121 5.45 -0.83 -6.96
N VAL A 122 5.75 -0.71 -5.66
CA VAL A 122 4.72 -0.69 -4.61
C VAL A 122 3.81 0.54 -4.70
N THR A 123 4.34 1.68 -5.19
CA THR A 123 3.51 2.87 -5.46
C THR A 123 2.47 2.58 -6.54
N LYS A 124 2.85 1.94 -7.65
CA LYS A 124 1.90 1.53 -8.70
C LYS A 124 0.85 0.55 -8.19
N VAL A 125 1.26 -0.41 -7.37
CA VAL A 125 0.34 -1.37 -6.74
C VAL A 125 -0.66 -0.66 -5.83
N LYS A 126 -0.18 0.23 -4.95
CA LYS A 126 -1.03 1.05 -4.09
C LYS A 126 -2.04 1.88 -4.92
N GLU A 127 -1.57 2.53 -5.98
CA GLU A 127 -2.43 3.32 -6.87
C GLU A 127 -3.49 2.47 -7.58
N ALA A 128 -3.15 1.26 -8.02
CA ALA A 128 -4.11 0.33 -8.59
C ALA A 128 -5.21 -0.04 -7.58
N ILE A 129 -4.86 -0.32 -6.33
CA ILE A 129 -5.81 -0.60 -5.26
C ILE A 129 -6.74 0.60 -5.01
N LEU A 130 -6.17 1.80 -4.82
CA LEU A 130 -6.93 2.99 -4.48
C LEU A 130 -7.87 3.41 -5.63
N SER A 131 -7.38 3.36 -6.88
CA SER A 131 -8.19 3.72 -8.05
C SER A 131 -9.33 2.71 -8.30
N SER A 132 -9.07 1.41 -8.11
CA SER A 132 -10.10 0.37 -8.22
C SER A 132 -11.20 0.54 -7.17
N LEU A 133 -10.82 0.86 -5.94
CA LEU A 133 -11.79 1.15 -4.87
C LEU A 133 -12.60 2.42 -5.15
N GLN A 134 -11.97 3.48 -5.67
CA GLN A 134 -12.68 4.70 -6.07
C GLN A 134 -13.70 4.44 -7.18
N LYS A 135 -13.35 3.61 -8.17
CA LYS A 135 -14.30 3.16 -9.20
C LYS A 135 -15.44 2.34 -8.61
N ALA A 136 -15.12 1.43 -7.66
CA ALA A 136 -16.11 0.64 -6.95
C ALA A 136 -17.10 1.53 -6.18
N ASP A 137 -16.62 2.49 -5.40
CA ASP A 137 -17.45 3.43 -4.66
C ASP A 137 -18.39 4.20 -5.59
N SER A 138 -17.90 4.63 -6.75
CA SER A 138 -18.69 5.36 -7.74
C SER A 138 -19.77 4.49 -8.41
N LEU A 139 -19.43 3.26 -8.79
CA LEU A 139 -20.31 2.39 -9.56
C LEU A 139 -21.31 1.63 -8.67
N LEU A 140 -20.86 1.15 -7.51
CA LEU A 140 -21.66 0.35 -6.60
C LEU A 140 -22.54 1.20 -5.69
N LYS A 141 -22.34 2.54 -5.63
CA LYS A 141 -23.02 3.48 -4.73
C LYS A 141 -23.04 3.02 -3.27
N VAL A 142 -22.02 2.27 -2.91
CA VAL A 142 -21.82 1.73 -1.56
C VAL A 142 -20.52 2.33 -1.04
N LYS A 143 -20.58 3.06 0.08
CA LYS A 143 -19.35 3.38 0.84
C LYS A 143 -18.85 2.05 1.44
N ILE A 144 -17.83 1.52 0.84
CA ILE A 144 -17.20 0.27 1.25
C ILE A 144 -16.16 0.58 2.36
#